data_f92a0c24dd8ebe25ee115d0cd0f50a99
#
_entry.id   f92a0c24dd8ebe25ee115d0cd0f50a99
#
_cell.length_a   1.000
_cell.length_b   1.000
_cell.length_c   1.000
_cell.angle_alpha   90.00
_cell.angle_beta   90.00
_cell.angle_gamma   90.00
#
_symmetry.space_group_name_H-M   'P 1'
#
loop_
_entity.id
_entity.type
_entity.pdbx_description
1 polymer ?
#
loop_
_entity_poly.entity_id
_entity_poly.type
_entity_poly.pdbx_seq_one_letter_code
_entity_poly.pdbx_strand_id
1 'polypeptide(L)'
;GKVVIGEGELDEAPMLYIGEELGRGNGPEIDIAVDPVEGTNFVAKNLPGSMSVLAVAEKGKLLNAPETYMEKIATGSHVPKGSMDIDFSVEKNINIYSDITNKKKSDITVCILNRPRHSKIISELKRLNVNVKLITDGDVSGALLVSDKKYDVDIFMGIGGGPEGVIVAAALD
;
A
#
# COMPACT_ATOMS: atom_id res chain seq x y z
N GLY A 1 -17.42 16.36 3.12
CA GLY A 1 -16.28 15.90 2.33
C GLY A 1 -16.70 15.30 1.02
N LYS A 2 -15.76 15.10 0.11
CA LYS A 2 -16.00 14.50 -1.21
C LYS A 2 -15.18 13.21 -1.33
N VAL A 3 -15.82 12.14 -1.76
CA VAL A 3 -15.15 10.88 -2.05
C VAL A 3 -14.34 11.03 -3.34
N VAL A 4 -13.02 10.87 -3.26
CA VAL A 4 -12.10 10.92 -4.39
C VAL A 4 -11.54 9.54 -4.75
N ILE A 5 -11.56 8.61 -3.81
CA ILE A 5 -11.35 7.17 -3.97
C ILE A 5 -12.41 6.46 -3.15
N GLY A 6 -13.14 5.57 -3.77
CA GLY A 6 -14.27 4.88 -3.13
C GLY A 6 -14.60 3.57 -3.82
N GLU A 7 -15.77 3.05 -3.56
CA GLU A 7 -16.30 1.90 -4.27
C GLU A 7 -16.50 2.25 -5.75
N GLY A 8 -15.87 1.42 -6.57
CA GLY A 8 -15.53 1.78 -7.91
C GLY A 8 -16.66 1.90 -8.89
N GLU A 9 -16.31 2.49 -10.03
CA GLU A 9 -17.11 2.54 -11.25
C GLU A 9 -17.54 1.15 -11.75
N LEU A 10 -16.86 0.09 -11.29
CA LEU A 10 -17.11 -1.28 -11.71
C LEU A 10 -18.29 -1.95 -10.98
N ASP A 11 -18.61 -1.51 -9.77
CA ASP A 11 -19.54 -2.24 -8.89
C ASP A 11 -20.91 -1.56 -8.70
N GLU A 12 -21.16 -0.41 -9.35
CA GLU A 12 -22.41 0.37 -9.20
C GLU A 12 -22.82 0.54 -7.72
N ALA A 13 -21.83 0.87 -6.87
CA ALA A 13 -22.05 0.95 -5.42
C ALA A 13 -23.13 1.99 -5.07
N PRO A 14 -24.06 1.67 -4.18
CA PRO A 14 -25.13 2.59 -3.78
C PRO A 14 -24.64 3.73 -2.88
N MET A 15 -23.41 3.65 -2.36
CA MET A 15 -22.77 4.63 -1.47
C MET A 15 -21.26 4.58 -1.61
N LEU A 16 -20.59 5.62 -1.16
CA LEU A 16 -19.12 5.76 -1.20
C LEU A 16 -18.54 5.71 -2.61
N TYR A 17 -19.33 6.08 -3.61
CA TYR A 17 -18.88 6.18 -4.98
C TYR A 17 -18.06 7.46 -5.21
N ILE A 18 -17.16 7.43 -6.19
CA ILE A 18 -16.31 8.58 -6.52
C ILE A 18 -17.19 9.78 -6.89
N GLY A 19 -16.95 10.90 -6.21
CA GLY A 19 -17.72 12.15 -6.38
C GLY A 19 -18.85 12.33 -5.37
N GLU A 20 -19.21 11.33 -4.58
CA GLU A 20 -20.22 11.46 -3.54
C GLU A 20 -19.82 12.53 -2.52
N GLU A 21 -20.77 13.40 -2.17
CA GLU A 21 -20.60 14.41 -1.13
C GLU A 21 -21.22 13.92 0.19
N LEU A 22 -20.39 13.86 1.23
CA LEU A 22 -20.74 13.36 2.55
C LEU A 22 -20.69 14.47 3.60
N GLY A 23 -21.59 14.39 4.58
CA GLY A 23 -21.66 15.32 5.71
C GLY A 23 -22.72 16.40 5.57
N ARG A 24 -22.68 17.39 6.47
CA ARG A 24 -23.73 18.42 6.61
C ARG A 24 -23.52 19.65 5.71
N GLY A 25 -22.43 19.70 4.94
CA GLY A 25 -22.12 20.82 4.04
C GLY A 25 -21.68 22.13 4.71
N ASN A 26 -21.46 22.15 6.02
CA ASN A 26 -21.11 23.35 6.79
C ASN A 26 -19.76 23.25 7.55
N GLY A 27 -18.97 22.23 7.25
CA GLY A 27 -17.63 22.03 7.80
C GLY A 27 -16.53 22.35 6.79
N PRO A 28 -15.27 22.04 7.13
CA PRO A 28 -14.16 22.16 6.19
C PRO A 28 -14.37 21.26 4.97
N GLU A 29 -13.92 21.72 3.81
CA GLU A 29 -13.91 20.87 2.61
C GLU A 29 -12.74 19.90 2.69
N ILE A 30 -13.05 18.60 2.58
CA ILE A 30 -12.09 17.51 2.69
C ILE A 30 -12.27 16.51 1.55
N ASP A 31 -11.17 15.88 1.14
CA ASP A 31 -11.17 14.70 0.30
C ASP A 31 -11.24 13.45 1.17
N ILE A 32 -11.93 12.42 0.68
CA ILE A 32 -12.09 11.14 1.34
C ILE A 32 -11.64 10.05 0.38
N ALA A 33 -10.74 9.19 0.84
CA ALA A 33 -10.39 7.95 0.17
C ALA A 33 -10.80 6.78 1.07
N VAL A 34 -11.59 5.85 0.55
CA VAL A 34 -12.14 4.75 1.33
C VAL A 34 -12.09 3.43 0.56
N ASP A 35 -11.72 2.37 1.25
CA ASP A 35 -11.92 0.99 0.85
C ASP A 35 -12.66 0.28 2.01
N PRO A 36 -13.96 0.03 1.86
CA PRO A 36 -14.77 -0.59 2.92
C PRO A 36 -14.37 -2.02 3.24
N VAL A 37 -13.78 -2.75 2.29
CA VAL A 37 -13.40 -4.16 2.45
C VAL A 37 -12.08 -4.46 1.76
N GLU A 38 -10.99 -3.92 2.31
CA GLU A 38 -9.63 -4.28 1.90
C GLU A 38 -9.35 -5.76 2.20
N GLY A 39 -8.84 -6.48 1.21
CA GLY A 39 -8.56 -7.91 1.33
C GLY A 39 -9.81 -8.78 1.25
N THR A 40 -10.63 -8.58 0.22
CA THR A 40 -11.90 -9.29 -0.02
C THR A 40 -11.76 -10.81 -0.02
N ASN A 41 -10.63 -11.36 -0.49
CA ASN A 41 -10.36 -12.80 -0.44
C ASN A 41 -10.22 -13.34 0.99
N PHE A 42 -9.80 -12.52 1.95
CA PHE A 42 -9.76 -12.95 3.34
C PHE A 42 -11.18 -13.16 3.86
N VAL A 43 -12.10 -12.25 3.55
CA VAL A 43 -13.52 -12.40 3.91
C VAL A 43 -14.13 -13.62 3.22
N ALA A 44 -13.95 -13.74 1.90
CA ALA A 44 -14.52 -14.84 1.12
C ALA A 44 -14.06 -16.22 1.59
N LYS A 45 -12.86 -16.31 2.15
CA LYS A 45 -12.26 -17.56 2.64
C LYS A 45 -12.32 -17.71 4.17
N ASN A 46 -13.02 -16.81 4.86
CA ASN A 46 -13.11 -16.78 6.33
C ASN A 46 -11.72 -16.77 7.01
N LEU A 47 -10.81 -15.97 6.46
CA LEU A 47 -9.44 -15.79 6.99
C LEU A 47 -9.32 -14.44 7.70
N PRO A 48 -8.45 -14.30 8.69
CA PRO A 48 -8.16 -13.01 9.31
C PRO A 48 -7.33 -12.13 8.37
N GLY A 49 -7.43 -10.80 8.50
CA GLY A 49 -6.57 -9.84 7.79
C GLY A 49 -7.32 -8.85 6.91
N SER A 50 -8.62 -9.02 6.68
CA SER A 50 -9.44 -7.98 6.06
C SER A 50 -9.62 -6.80 7.00
N MET A 51 -9.69 -5.59 6.43
CA MET A 51 -9.93 -4.35 7.18
C MET A 51 -10.78 -3.40 6.35
N SER A 52 -11.37 -2.41 7.00
CA SER A 52 -11.91 -1.22 6.33
C SER A 52 -10.92 -0.09 6.54
N VAL A 53 -10.63 0.67 5.50
CA VAL A 53 -9.68 1.78 5.54
C VAL A 53 -10.32 3.07 5.07
N LEU A 54 -9.96 4.16 5.74
CA LEU A 54 -10.43 5.51 5.44
C LEU A 54 -9.26 6.47 5.60
N ALA A 55 -8.97 7.23 4.55
CA ALA A 55 -8.06 8.36 4.60
C ALA A 55 -8.82 9.66 4.36
N VAL A 56 -8.45 10.71 5.07
CA VAL A 56 -9.05 12.03 4.97
C VAL A 56 -7.96 13.07 4.91
N ALA A 57 -8.07 14.00 3.96
CA ALA A 57 -7.18 15.15 3.85
C ALA A 57 -7.95 16.41 3.46
N GLU A 58 -7.29 17.57 3.52
CA GLU A 58 -7.84 18.80 2.96
C GLU A 58 -8.18 18.63 1.49
N LYS A 59 -9.19 19.32 1.01
CA LYS A 59 -9.62 19.29 -0.40
C LYS A 59 -8.45 19.49 -1.36
N GLY A 60 -8.34 18.59 -2.35
CA GLY A 60 -7.30 18.57 -3.37
C GLY A 60 -5.96 17.99 -2.90
N LYS A 61 -5.89 17.38 -1.73
CA LYS A 61 -4.66 16.76 -1.19
C LYS A 61 -4.59 15.26 -1.40
N LEU A 62 -5.68 14.58 -1.68
CA LEU A 62 -5.66 13.19 -2.11
C LEU A 62 -5.73 13.11 -3.65
N LEU A 63 -4.81 12.33 -4.23
CA LEU A 63 -4.83 12.07 -5.66
C LEU A 63 -6.06 11.23 -6.01
N ASN A 64 -6.87 11.69 -6.94
CA ASN A 64 -7.89 10.86 -7.57
C ASN A 64 -7.19 9.91 -8.56
N ALA A 65 -6.70 8.78 -8.05
CA ALA A 65 -5.98 7.80 -8.85
C ALA A 65 -6.98 7.01 -9.72
N PRO A 66 -6.66 6.80 -11.01
CA PRO A 66 -7.47 5.94 -11.87
C PRO A 66 -7.40 4.48 -11.40
N GLU A 67 -8.40 3.68 -11.78
CA GLU A 67 -8.48 2.23 -11.56
C GLU A 67 -7.45 1.47 -12.42
N THR A 68 -6.18 1.81 -12.24
CA THR A 68 -5.04 1.20 -12.91
C THR A 68 -4.05 0.65 -11.90
N TYR A 69 -3.17 -0.22 -12.33
CA TYR A 69 -2.08 -0.70 -11.49
C TYR A 69 -0.91 0.25 -11.51
N MET A 70 -0.23 0.35 -10.37
CA MET A 70 1.00 1.12 -10.18
C MET A 70 2.06 0.26 -9.47
N GLU A 71 3.31 0.58 -9.71
CA GLU A 71 4.42 0.06 -8.91
C GLU A 71 4.46 0.78 -7.56
N LYS A 72 4.78 0.04 -6.51
CA LYS A 72 4.78 0.54 -5.13
C LYS A 72 6.03 0.08 -4.39
N ILE A 73 6.58 0.99 -3.62
CA ILE A 73 7.57 0.72 -2.59
C ILE A 73 7.22 1.51 -1.34
N ALA A 74 7.24 0.86 -0.18
CA ALA A 74 7.00 1.53 1.09
C ALA A 74 8.00 1.03 2.14
N THR A 75 8.36 1.94 3.06
CA THR A 75 9.28 1.69 4.17
C THR A 75 8.79 2.43 5.41
N GLY A 76 9.31 2.06 6.57
CA GLY A 76 9.06 2.82 7.80
C GLY A 76 9.70 4.21 7.79
N SER A 77 9.23 5.09 8.67
CA SER A 77 9.65 6.50 8.78
C SER A 77 11.14 6.71 9.13
N HIS A 78 11.84 5.64 9.52
CA HIS A 78 13.28 5.69 9.79
C HIS A 78 14.14 5.72 8.51
N VAL A 79 13.56 5.45 7.34
CA VAL A 79 14.22 5.56 6.04
C VAL A 79 14.01 6.98 5.51
N PRO A 80 15.06 7.74 5.21
CA PRO A 80 14.90 9.11 4.70
C PRO A 80 14.11 9.15 3.39
N LYS A 81 13.18 10.09 3.28
CA LYS A 81 12.38 10.28 2.04
C LYS A 81 13.30 10.50 0.85
N GLY A 82 12.99 9.82 -0.26
CA GLY A 82 13.75 9.91 -1.52
C GLY A 82 15.03 9.06 -1.58
N SER A 83 15.36 8.29 -0.53
CA SER A 83 16.54 7.39 -0.56
C SER A 83 16.32 6.20 -1.48
N MET A 84 15.11 5.67 -1.50
CA MET A 84 14.70 4.54 -2.34
C MET A 84 13.75 5.02 -3.42
N ASP A 85 13.71 4.32 -4.56
CA ASP A 85 12.92 4.73 -5.71
C ASP A 85 12.39 3.52 -6.46
N ILE A 86 11.18 3.61 -7.00
CA ILE A 86 10.57 2.56 -7.84
C ILE A 86 11.33 2.35 -9.16
N ASP A 87 12.01 3.38 -9.66
CA ASP A 87 12.84 3.31 -10.89
C ASP A 87 14.18 2.61 -10.64
N PHE A 88 14.55 2.35 -9.40
CA PHE A 88 15.76 1.59 -9.09
C PHE A 88 15.50 0.09 -9.18
N SER A 89 16.54 -0.68 -9.52
CA SER A 89 16.44 -2.14 -9.44
C SER A 89 16.16 -2.59 -8.00
N VAL A 90 15.54 -3.77 -7.86
CA VAL A 90 15.31 -4.40 -6.56
C VAL A 90 16.62 -4.47 -5.76
N GLU A 91 17.71 -4.93 -6.41
CA GLU A 91 19.03 -5.03 -5.77
C GLU A 91 19.53 -3.68 -5.26
N LYS A 92 19.38 -2.60 -6.06
CA LYS A 92 19.79 -1.25 -5.64
C LYS A 92 19.01 -0.78 -4.42
N ASN A 93 17.68 -0.95 -4.40
CA ASN A 93 16.85 -0.59 -3.26
C ASN A 93 17.22 -1.39 -2.01
N ILE A 94 17.46 -2.70 -2.12
CA ILE A 94 17.88 -3.54 -1.01
C ILE A 94 19.25 -3.10 -0.46
N ASN A 95 20.21 -2.75 -1.34
CA ASN A 95 21.51 -2.24 -0.91
C ASN A 95 21.37 -0.93 -0.14
N ILE A 96 20.60 0.01 -0.66
CA ILE A 96 20.33 1.30 0.01
C ILE A 96 19.70 1.07 1.38
N TYR A 97 18.69 0.19 1.48
CA TYR A 97 18.06 -0.11 2.76
C TYR A 97 19.05 -0.74 3.75
N SER A 98 19.87 -1.70 3.29
CA SER A 98 20.92 -2.34 4.08
C SER A 98 21.90 -1.31 4.62
N ASP A 99 22.36 -0.37 3.78
CA ASP A 99 23.33 0.67 4.15
C ASP A 99 22.73 1.66 5.19
N ILE A 100 21.48 2.10 4.98
CA ILE A 100 20.80 3.04 5.90
C ILE A 100 20.58 2.40 7.27
N THR A 101 20.20 1.13 7.30
CA THR A 101 19.77 0.45 8.54
C THR A 101 20.88 -0.36 9.21
N ASN A 102 22.02 -0.54 8.55
CA ASN A 102 23.09 -1.49 8.93
C ASN A 102 22.61 -2.94 9.11
N LYS A 103 21.49 -3.30 8.49
CA LYS A 103 20.99 -4.68 8.45
C LYS A 103 21.71 -5.47 7.37
N LYS A 104 22.05 -6.72 7.66
CA LYS A 104 22.45 -7.67 6.61
C LYS A 104 21.24 -7.97 5.72
N LYS A 105 21.47 -8.24 4.44
CA LYS A 105 20.38 -8.60 3.52
C LYS A 105 19.55 -9.78 4.01
N SER A 106 20.17 -10.75 4.66
CA SER A 106 19.48 -11.90 5.28
C SER A 106 18.54 -11.54 6.42
N ASP A 107 18.68 -10.35 6.99
CA ASP A 107 17.88 -9.88 8.11
C ASP A 107 16.82 -8.86 7.66
N ILE A 108 16.78 -8.54 6.36
CA ILE A 108 15.77 -7.68 5.74
C ILE A 108 14.58 -8.54 5.35
N THR A 109 13.38 -8.11 5.71
CA THR A 109 12.12 -8.76 5.34
C THR A 109 11.34 -7.87 4.37
N VAL A 110 11.07 -8.36 3.16
CA VAL A 110 10.22 -7.69 2.17
C VAL A 110 8.86 -8.37 2.11
N CYS A 111 7.80 -7.59 2.36
CA CYS A 111 6.43 -8.04 2.16
C CYS A 111 6.00 -7.80 0.70
N ILE A 112 5.38 -8.77 0.08
CA ILE A 112 4.91 -8.72 -1.31
C ILE A 112 3.74 -9.68 -1.51
N LEU A 113 2.78 -9.27 -2.35
CA LEU A 113 1.65 -10.13 -2.74
C LEU A 113 2.12 -11.32 -3.58
N ASN A 114 1.64 -12.51 -3.24
CA ASN A 114 1.87 -13.72 -4.03
C ASN A 114 1.01 -13.70 -5.31
N ARG A 115 1.51 -13.05 -6.34
CA ARG A 115 0.87 -12.93 -7.66
C ARG A 115 1.87 -13.26 -8.77
N PRO A 116 1.43 -13.83 -9.89
CA PRO A 116 2.33 -14.14 -11.03
C PRO A 116 3.14 -12.92 -11.51
N ARG A 117 2.56 -11.72 -11.50
CA ARG A 117 3.23 -10.48 -11.89
C ARG A 117 4.43 -10.11 -11.02
N HIS A 118 4.53 -10.66 -9.82
CA HIS A 118 5.64 -10.41 -8.88
C HIS A 118 6.75 -11.46 -8.94
N SER A 119 6.62 -12.49 -9.78
CA SER A 119 7.56 -13.62 -9.82
C SER A 119 9.01 -13.20 -10.03
N LYS A 120 9.27 -12.18 -10.85
CA LYS A 120 10.61 -11.64 -11.09
C LYS A 120 11.17 -10.97 -9.82
N ILE A 121 10.39 -10.11 -9.18
CA ILE A 121 10.79 -9.41 -7.94
C ILE A 121 11.09 -10.45 -6.86
N ILE A 122 10.20 -11.42 -6.66
CA ILE A 122 10.36 -12.48 -5.65
C ILE A 122 11.62 -13.31 -5.91
N SER A 123 11.89 -13.66 -7.18
CA SER A 123 13.10 -14.42 -7.55
C SER A 123 14.38 -13.63 -7.26
N GLU A 124 14.37 -12.32 -7.54
CA GLU A 124 15.50 -11.44 -7.28
C GLU A 124 15.75 -11.26 -5.79
N LEU A 125 14.73 -11.03 -4.99
CA LEU A 125 14.83 -10.96 -3.52
C LEU A 125 15.44 -12.23 -2.94
N LYS A 126 14.99 -13.42 -3.39
CA LYS A 126 15.56 -14.70 -2.98
C LYS A 126 17.02 -14.84 -3.39
N ARG A 127 17.39 -14.43 -4.61
CA ARG A 127 18.80 -14.42 -5.08
C ARG A 127 19.68 -13.55 -4.19
N LEU A 128 19.15 -12.44 -3.68
CA LEU A 128 19.83 -11.52 -2.78
C LEU A 128 19.90 -12.01 -1.32
N ASN A 129 19.33 -13.18 -1.03
CA ASN A 129 19.21 -13.74 0.32
C ASN A 129 18.40 -12.84 1.27
N VAL A 130 17.33 -12.22 0.75
CA VAL A 130 16.38 -11.40 1.51
C VAL A 130 15.20 -12.26 1.94
N ASN A 131 14.69 -12.06 3.15
CA ASN A 131 13.48 -12.73 3.61
C ASN A 131 12.27 -12.19 2.87
N VAL A 132 11.41 -13.08 2.35
CA VAL A 132 10.22 -12.70 1.60
C VAL A 132 8.97 -13.16 2.35
N LYS A 133 8.20 -12.18 2.84
CA LYS A 133 6.89 -12.41 3.44
C LYS A 133 5.83 -12.34 2.35
N LEU A 134 5.37 -13.50 1.91
CA LEU A 134 4.30 -13.60 0.90
C LEU A 134 2.93 -13.47 1.56
N ILE A 135 2.14 -12.52 1.09
CA ILE A 135 0.73 -12.38 1.47
C ILE A 135 -0.17 -12.75 0.29
N THR A 136 -1.35 -13.28 0.57
CA THR A 136 -2.26 -13.74 -0.47
C THR A 136 -3.24 -12.67 -0.93
N ASP A 137 -3.45 -11.65 -0.11
CA ASP A 137 -4.33 -10.50 -0.41
C ASP A 137 -3.99 -9.33 0.49
N GLY A 138 -4.61 -8.16 0.28
CA GLY A 138 -4.45 -7.00 1.12
C GLY A 138 -3.24 -6.15 0.79
N ASP A 139 -3.33 -5.32 -0.25
CA ASP A 139 -2.25 -4.43 -0.70
C ASP A 139 -1.98 -3.32 0.33
N VAL A 140 -3.04 -2.70 0.85
CA VAL A 140 -2.94 -1.66 1.89
C VAL A 140 -2.45 -2.28 3.19
N SER A 141 -3.07 -3.38 3.63
CA SER A 141 -2.70 -4.05 4.87
C SER A 141 -1.25 -4.53 4.86
N GLY A 142 -0.78 -5.06 3.72
CA GLY A 142 0.60 -5.47 3.52
C GLY A 142 1.59 -4.32 3.60
N ALA A 143 1.27 -3.19 2.98
CA ALA A 143 2.11 -2.00 2.99
C ALA A 143 2.18 -1.37 4.39
N LEU A 144 1.10 -1.37 5.15
CA LEU A 144 1.07 -0.83 6.51
C LEU A 144 1.94 -1.62 7.50
N LEU A 145 2.34 -2.85 7.19
CA LEU A 145 3.22 -3.63 8.07
C LEU A 145 4.59 -2.95 8.28
N VAL A 146 5.03 -2.07 7.39
CA VAL A 146 6.31 -1.35 7.55
C VAL A 146 6.27 -0.26 8.63
N SER A 147 5.07 0.14 9.08
CA SER A 147 4.88 1.24 10.02
C SER A 147 5.24 0.88 11.47
N ASP A 148 5.25 -0.41 11.82
CA ASP A 148 5.51 -0.85 13.19
C ASP A 148 6.44 -2.07 13.19
N LYS A 149 7.55 -1.96 13.91
CA LYS A 149 8.60 -3.00 14.04
C LYS A 149 8.07 -4.34 14.56
N LYS A 150 6.95 -4.37 15.27
CA LYS A 150 6.33 -5.62 15.77
C LYS A 150 5.92 -6.58 14.66
N TYR A 151 5.72 -6.08 13.44
CA TYR A 151 5.33 -6.91 12.30
C TYR A 151 6.51 -7.58 11.57
N ASP A 152 7.74 -7.17 11.92
CA ASP A 152 8.98 -7.67 11.32
C ASP A 152 8.96 -7.61 9.78
N VAL A 153 8.53 -6.46 9.26
CA VAL A 153 8.55 -6.13 7.84
C VAL A 153 9.29 -4.81 7.66
N ASP A 154 10.29 -4.84 6.83
CA ASP A 154 11.17 -3.72 6.55
C ASP A 154 10.73 -2.89 5.34
N ILE A 155 10.33 -3.58 4.29
CA ILE A 155 9.98 -3.00 3.00
C ILE A 155 8.71 -3.70 2.49
N PHE A 156 7.80 -2.94 1.91
CA PHE A 156 6.75 -3.46 1.04
C PHE A 156 7.11 -3.14 -0.41
N MET A 157 6.97 -4.11 -1.29
CA MET A 157 7.17 -3.93 -2.73
C MET A 157 6.05 -4.63 -3.49
N GLY A 158 5.63 -4.05 -4.61
CA GLY A 158 4.68 -4.73 -5.48
C GLY A 158 4.07 -3.84 -6.54
N ILE A 159 3.18 -4.46 -7.30
CA ILE A 159 2.36 -3.84 -8.33
C ILE A 159 0.91 -4.11 -7.95
N GLY A 160 0.13 -3.06 -7.76
CA GLY A 160 -1.26 -3.16 -7.31
C GLY A 160 -2.06 -1.92 -7.68
N GLY A 161 -3.31 -1.84 -7.25
CA GLY A 161 -4.20 -0.74 -7.60
C GLY A 161 -3.68 0.64 -7.20
N GLY A 162 -3.89 1.60 -8.08
CA GLY A 162 -3.55 3.01 -7.83
C GLY A 162 -4.32 3.59 -6.65
N PRO A 163 -5.64 3.34 -6.52
CA PRO A 163 -6.45 3.80 -5.40
C PRO A 163 -5.89 3.37 -4.03
N GLU A 164 -5.53 2.09 -3.88
CA GLU A 164 -4.92 1.56 -2.65
C GLU A 164 -3.56 2.24 -2.38
N GLY A 165 -2.83 2.60 -3.44
CA GLY A 165 -1.56 3.33 -3.32
C GLY A 165 -1.73 4.71 -2.68
N VAL A 166 -2.81 5.42 -2.98
CA VAL A 166 -3.13 6.73 -2.37
C VAL A 166 -3.45 6.57 -0.88
N ILE A 167 -4.24 5.54 -0.53
CA ILE A 167 -4.57 5.24 0.86
C ILE A 167 -3.31 4.89 1.65
N VAL A 168 -2.42 4.06 1.10
CA VAL A 168 -1.12 3.73 1.70
C VAL A 168 -0.27 4.98 1.90
N ALA A 169 -0.16 5.83 0.88
CA ALA A 169 0.61 7.07 0.97
C ALA A 169 0.08 7.98 2.09
N ALA A 170 -1.25 8.15 2.17
CA ALA A 170 -1.86 8.95 3.24
C ALA A 170 -1.63 8.39 4.66
N ALA A 171 -1.44 7.08 4.79
CA ALA A 171 -1.20 6.43 6.08
C ALA A 171 0.26 6.44 6.51
N LEU A 172 1.21 6.57 5.58
CA LEU A 172 2.65 6.52 5.83
C LEU A 172 3.33 7.90 5.77
N ASP A 173 2.58 8.98 5.42
CA ASP A 173 3.09 10.36 5.42
C ASP A 173 3.15 10.93 6.85
#